data_4f6bdc7788c1104feb7c067451612135
#
_entry.id   4f6bdc7788c1104feb7c067451612135
#
_cell.length_a   1.000
_cell.length_b   1.000
_cell.length_c   1.000
_cell.angle_alpha   90.00
_cell.angle_beta   90.00
_cell.angle_gamma   90.00
#
_symmetry.space_group_name_H-M   'P 1'
#
loop_
_entity.id
_entity.type
_entity.pdbx_description
1 polymer ?
#
loop_
_entity_poly.entity_id
_entity_poly.type
_entity_poly.pdbx_seq_one_letter_code
_entity_poly.pdbx_strand_id
1 'polypeptide(L)'
;MILSVINVFKKAEDKISSSTNDLKSDDVLSIVRPELEKIGYCVEQNKKDEGKIKVPVLFGCNNSIDKHFYADAISADRKIVIEVEAGRATENHQFLKDIFEASMMFSVEYLVIAVRNIYRNHNDFERIYPFLETMYITNRIKLPLKGILLIGY
;
A
#
# COMPACT_ATOMS: atom_id res chain seq x y z
N MET A 1 -0.28 -4.10 -15.22
CA MET A 1 0.49 -3.70 -14.02
C MET A 1 -0.18 -4.14 -12.71
N ILE A 2 -1.45 -3.83 -12.43
CA ILE A 2 -2.16 -4.28 -11.20
C ILE A 2 -2.22 -5.81 -11.09
N LEU A 3 -2.54 -6.54 -12.16
CA LEU A 3 -2.53 -8.00 -12.17
C LEU A 3 -1.15 -8.59 -11.85
N SER A 4 -0.08 -7.90 -12.23
CA SER A 4 1.28 -8.35 -11.91
C SER A 4 1.56 -8.25 -10.41
N VAL A 5 1.04 -7.22 -9.72
CA VAL A 5 1.16 -7.10 -8.25
C VAL A 5 0.43 -8.25 -7.55
N ILE A 6 -0.80 -8.56 -7.97
CA ILE A 6 -1.55 -9.70 -7.43
C ILE A 6 -0.74 -10.99 -7.55
N ASN A 7 -0.10 -11.21 -8.71
CA ASN A 7 0.71 -12.40 -8.93
C ASN A 7 1.96 -12.46 -8.05
N VAL A 8 2.56 -11.30 -7.70
CA VAL A 8 3.67 -11.24 -6.74
C VAL A 8 3.23 -11.76 -5.38
N PHE A 9 2.11 -11.24 -4.84
CA PHE A 9 1.58 -11.69 -3.55
C PHE A 9 1.16 -13.16 -3.58
N LYS A 10 0.50 -13.63 -4.64
CA LYS A 10 0.14 -15.04 -4.82
C LYS A 10 1.36 -15.98 -4.81
N LYS A 11 2.45 -15.61 -5.47
CA LYS A 11 3.70 -16.40 -5.46
C LYS A 11 4.37 -16.45 -4.08
N ALA A 12 4.15 -15.42 -3.27
CA ALA A 12 4.71 -15.34 -1.93
C ALA A 12 3.79 -15.95 -0.86
N GLU A 13 2.57 -16.37 -1.21
CA GLU A 13 1.50 -16.75 -0.26
C GLU A 13 1.97 -17.72 0.83
N ASP A 14 2.66 -18.79 0.48
CA ASP A 14 3.15 -19.77 1.46
C ASP A 14 4.08 -19.16 2.52
N LYS A 15 4.74 -18.04 2.19
CA LYS A 15 5.71 -17.37 3.04
C LYS A 15 5.12 -16.22 3.85
N ILE A 16 4.04 -15.60 3.34
CA ILE A 16 3.46 -14.39 3.94
C ILE A 16 2.06 -14.61 4.52
N SER A 17 1.38 -15.72 4.20
CA SER A 17 0.02 -15.96 4.67
C SER A 17 -0.09 -15.79 6.18
N SER A 18 -0.98 -14.89 6.60
CA SER A 18 -1.21 -14.58 8.01
C SER A 18 -1.89 -15.72 8.78
N SER A 19 -2.36 -16.75 8.10
CA SER A 19 -2.88 -17.97 8.71
C SER A 19 -1.78 -18.86 9.31
N THR A 20 -0.57 -18.79 8.77
CA THR A 20 0.57 -19.63 9.13
C THR A 20 1.78 -18.86 9.63
N ASN A 21 1.83 -17.54 9.36
CA ASN A 21 2.97 -16.70 9.68
C ASN A 21 2.54 -15.46 10.47
N ASP A 22 3.30 -15.11 11.50
CA ASP A 22 3.12 -13.84 12.25
C ASP A 22 4.24 -12.85 11.90
N LEU A 23 4.19 -12.33 10.66
CA LEU A 23 5.20 -11.43 10.11
C LEU A 23 4.83 -9.96 10.37
N LYS A 24 5.83 -9.10 10.54
CA LYS A 24 5.66 -7.65 10.51
C LYS A 24 5.57 -7.17 9.05
N SER A 25 5.06 -5.95 8.84
CA SER A 25 4.97 -5.36 7.49
C SER A 25 6.33 -5.33 6.77
N ASP A 26 7.41 -5.00 7.49
CA ASP A 26 8.76 -4.99 6.92
C ASP A 26 9.24 -6.37 6.45
N ASP A 27 8.85 -7.43 7.17
CA ASP A 27 9.19 -8.81 6.80
C ASP A 27 8.42 -9.22 5.54
N VAL A 28 7.12 -8.93 5.48
CA VAL A 28 6.29 -9.16 4.28
C VAL A 28 6.85 -8.40 3.10
N LEU A 29 7.12 -7.11 3.28
CA LEU A 29 7.68 -6.25 2.24
C LEU A 29 9.03 -6.80 1.73
N SER A 30 9.91 -7.27 2.63
CA SER A 30 11.21 -7.86 2.27
C SER A 30 11.06 -9.14 1.42
N ILE A 31 10.04 -9.95 1.70
CA ILE A 31 9.76 -11.19 0.97
C ILE A 31 9.25 -10.89 -0.45
N VAL A 32 8.36 -9.92 -0.61
CA VAL A 32 7.76 -9.59 -1.92
C VAL A 32 8.64 -8.65 -2.75
N ARG A 33 9.58 -7.94 -2.14
CA ARG A 33 10.46 -6.96 -2.78
C ARG A 33 11.13 -7.47 -4.07
N PRO A 34 11.83 -8.63 -4.10
CA PRO A 34 12.54 -9.05 -5.30
C PRO A 34 11.62 -9.22 -6.52
N GLU A 35 10.39 -9.66 -6.30
CA GLU A 35 9.43 -9.83 -7.39
C GLU A 35 8.76 -8.48 -7.77
N LEU A 36 8.53 -7.57 -6.81
CA LEU A 36 8.07 -6.22 -7.10
C LEU A 36 9.09 -5.43 -7.92
N GLU A 37 10.38 -5.51 -7.56
CA GLU A 37 11.47 -4.87 -8.30
C GLU A 37 11.58 -5.40 -9.74
N LYS A 38 11.41 -6.72 -9.95
CA LYS A 38 11.39 -7.32 -11.30
C LYS A 38 10.28 -6.79 -12.20
N ILE A 39 9.15 -6.41 -11.62
CA ILE A 39 8.02 -5.82 -12.38
C ILE A 39 8.03 -4.29 -12.40
N GLY A 40 9.15 -3.67 -12.01
CA GLY A 40 9.41 -2.25 -12.16
C GLY A 40 8.94 -1.37 -11.01
N TYR A 41 8.88 -1.90 -9.79
CA TYR A 41 8.65 -1.10 -8.59
C TYR A 41 9.96 -0.73 -7.90
N CYS A 42 10.05 0.49 -7.39
CA CYS A 42 10.98 0.84 -6.34
C CYS A 42 10.35 0.43 -5.00
N VAL A 43 11.12 -0.21 -4.12
CA VAL A 43 10.62 -0.74 -2.84
C VAL A 43 11.46 -0.19 -1.69
N GLU A 44 10.83 0.24 -0.58
CA GLU A 44 11.51 0.71 0.61
C GLU A 44 12.55 -0.34 1.07
N GLN A 45 13.78 0.11 1.30
CA GLN A 45 14.88 -0.78 1.66
C GLN A 45 15.01 -0.97 3.18
N ASN A 46 14.75 0.10 3.93
CA ASN A 46 14.83 0.11 5.39
C ASN A 46 14.16 1.37 5.95
N LYS A 47 14.02 1.46 7.27
CA LYS A 47 13.35 2.60 7.94
C LYS A 47 14.24 3.85 8.12
N LYS A 48 15.48 3.84 7.63
CA LYS A 48 16.31 5.05 7.58
C LYS A 48 15.87 5.93 6.43
N ASP A 49 16.04 7.23 6.55
CA ASP A 49 15.57 8.21 5.57
C ASP A 49 16.10 7.94 4.14
N GLU A 50 17.31 7.44 4.03
CA GLU A 50 17.97 7.06 2.77
C GLU A 50 17.32 5.84 2.09
N GLY A 51 16.70 4.94 2.86
CA GLY A 51 16.06 3.73 2.36
C GLY A 51 14.57 3.88 2.07
N LYS A 52 13.99 5.00 2.44
CA LYS A 52 12.55 5.28 2.29
C LYS A 52 12.22 5.89 0.93
N ILE A 53 11.02 5.61 0.46
CA ILE A 53 10.50 6.19 -0.78
C ILE A 53 9.72 7.46 -0.44
N LYS A 54 10.26 8.61 -0.83
CA LYS A 54 9.60 9.90 -0.69
C LYS A 54 8.74 10.19 -1.92
N VAL A 55 7.45 10.39 -1.71
CA VAL A 55 6.51 10.78 -2.76
C VAL A 55 6.07 12.22 -2.53
N PRO A 56 6.35 13.15 -3.46
CA PRO A 56 6.01 14.56 -3.28
C PRO A 56 4.50 14.76 -3.12
N VAL A 57 4.15 15.75 -2.30
CA VAL A 57 2.77 16.20 -2.06
C VAL A 57 2.64 17.69 -2.36
N LEU A 58 3.61 18.48 -1.92
CA LEU A 58 3.62 19.92 -2.13
C LEU A 58 4.98 20.36 -2.70
N PHE A 59 4.95 21.14 -3.75
CA PHE A 59 6.12 21.77 -4.35
C PHE A 59 6.18 23.24 -3.96
N GLY A 60 7.35 23.70 -3.58
CA GLY A 60 7.67 25.08 -3.30
C GLY A 60 8.36 25.80 -4.46
N CYS A 61 9.08 26.86 -4.12
CA CYS A 61 9.82 27.65 -5.10
C CYS A 61 10.87 26.80 -5.84
N ASN A 62 11.02 27.03 -7.14
CA ASN A 62 11.97 26.32 -7.99
C ASN A 62 11.79 24.78 -8.00
N ASN A 63 10.55 24.31 -7.88
CA ASN A 63 10.20 22.90 -7.82
C ASN A 63 10.86 22.14 -6.64
N SER A 64 11.22 22.83 -5.55
CA SER A 64 11.61 22.15 -4.33
C SER A 64 10.47 21.30 -3.80
N ILE A 65 10.78 20.16 -3.19
CA ILE A 65 9.77 19.34 -2.52
C ILE A 65 9.62 19.84 -1.09
N ASP A 66 8.54 20.60 -0.82
CA ASP A 66 8.28 21.16 0.50
C ASP A 66 7.63 20.15 1.43
N LYS A 67 6.81 19.25 0.89
CA LYS A 67 6.21 18.14 1.65
C LYS A 67 6.19 16.87 0.81
N HIS A 68 6.36 15.75 1.50
CA HIS A 68 6.24 14.40 0.94
C HIS A 68 5.60 13.46 1.96
N PHE A 69 5.02 12.38 1.48
CA PHE A 69 4.73 11.20 2.27
C PHE A 69 5.67 10.06 1.88
N TYR A 70 5.72 9.04 2.71
CA TYR A 70 6.47 7.82 2.43
C TYR A 70 5.54 6.77 1.84
N ALA A 71 6.09 5.89 1.02
CA ALA A 71 5.40 4.71 0.51
C ALA A 71 6.30 3.48 0.68
N ASP A 72 5.69 2.33 0.92
CA ASP A 72 6.42 1.05 0.99
C ASP A 72 6.95 0.64 -0.39
N ALA A 73 6.18 0.88 -1.44
CA ALA A 73 6.65 0.73 -2.82
C ALA A 73 5.94 1.69 -3.77
N ILE A 74 6.61 2.02 -4.89
CA ILE A 74 6.05 2.85 -5.96
C ILE A 74 6.45 2.31 -7.33
N SER A 75 5.52 2.33 -8.30
CA SER A 75 5.82 1.95 -9.69
C SER A 75 6.80 2.93 -10.35
N ALA A 76 7.56 2.46 -11.35
CA ALA A 76 8.55 3.27 -12.06
C ALA A 76 7.94 4.52 -12.72
N ASP A 77 6.69 4.46 -13.19
CA ASP A 77 5.92 5.59 -13.71
C ASP A 77 5.30 6.48 -12.62
N ARG A 78 5.52 6.15 -11.34
CA ARG A 78 5.05 6.83 -10.14
C ARG A 78 3.52 6.95 -10.01
N LYS A 79 2.77 6.09 -10.69
CA LYS A 79 1.31 6.13 -10.70
C LYS A 79 0.66 5.20 -9.69
N ILE A 80 1.38 4.19 -9.21
CA ILE A 80 0.85 3.17 -8.31
C ILE A 80 1.73 3.14 -7.06
N VAL A 81 1.13 3.34 -5.89
CA VAL A 81 1.77 3.11 -4.58
C VAL A 81 1.24 1.84 -3.95
N ILE A 82 2.09 1.19 -3.17
CA ILE A 82 1.76 -0.03 -2.40
C ILE A 82 2.07 0.27 -0.93
N GLU A 83 1.12 -0.06 -0.06
CA GLU A 83 1.24 -0.05 1.40
C GLU A 83 1.00 -1.45 1.93
N VAL A 84 1.84 -1.91 2.84
CA VAL A 84 1.76 -3.25 3.45
C VAL A 84 1.50 -3.12 4.94
N GLU A 85 0.32 -3.53 5.36
CA GLU A 85 -0.14 -3.44 6.75
C GLU A 85 -0.19 -4.83 7.40
N ALA A 86 0.57 -5.01 8.48
CA ALA A 86 0.65 -6.28 9.20
C ALA A 86 -0.06 -6.21 10.55
N GLY A 87 -1.40 -6.08 10.52
CA GLY A 87 -2.26 -6.21 11.68
C GLY A 87 -2.66 -4.90 12.37
N ARG A 88 -2.31 -3.75 11.83
CA ARG A 88 -2.81 -2.45 12.30
C ARG A 88 -3.69 -1.74 11.29
N ALA A 89 -4.01 -2.37 10.17
CA ALA A 89 -4.78 -1.76 9.11
C ALA A 89 -6.12 -1.21 9.61
N THR A 90 -6.83 -1.97 10.45
CA THR A 90 -8.10 -1.55 11.07
C THR A 90 -7.93 -0.92 12.44
N GLU A 91 -6.80 -1.15 13.15
CA GLU A 91 -6.50 -0.46 14.40
C GLU A 91 -6.17 1.02 14.10
N ASN A 92 -6.83 1.94 14.81
CA ASN A 92 -6.71 3.39 14.59
C ASN A 92 -6.98 3.83 13.14
N HIS A 93 -7.72 3.03 12.37
CA HIS A 93 -8.06 3.34 10.98
C HIS A 93 -6.84 3.62 10.08
N GLN A 94 -5.76 2.88 10.26
CA GLN A 94 -4.51 3.10 9.51
C GLN A 94 -4.74 3.09 8.00
N PHE A 95 -5.56 2.17 7.48
CA PHE A 95 -5.90 2.11 6.06
C PHE A 95 -6.53 3.41 5.51
N LEU A 96 -7.27 4.17 6.34
CA LEU A 96 -7.81 5.48 5.93
C LEU A 96 -6.69 6.50 5.78
N LYS A 97 -5.70 6.48 6.68
CA LYS A 97 -4.53 7.34 6.56
C LYS A 97 -3.83 7.07 5.23
N ASP A 98 -3.61 5.80 4.88
CA ASP A 98 -2.94 5.40 3.64
C ASP A 98 -3.72 5.87 2.39
N ILE A 99 -5.07 5.77 2.43
CA ILE A 99 -5.94 6.30 1.36
C ILE A 99 -5.79 7.82 1.22
N PHE A 100 -5.78 8.56 2.33
CA PHE A 100 -5.64 10.01 2.30
C PHE A 100 -4.23 10.44 1.85
N GLU A 101 -3.18 9.79 2.34
CA GLU A 101 -1.80 10.07 1.93
C GLU A 101 -1.60 9.81 0.44
N ALA A 102 -2.03 8.63 -0.06
CA ALA A 102 -1.97 8.31 -1.49
C ALA A 102 -2.77 9.30 -2.35
N SER A 103 -3.93 9.76 -1.86
CA SER A 103 -4.76 10.75 -2.56
C SER A 103 -4.09 12.13 -2.67
N MET A 104 -3.15 12.45 -1.80
CA MET A 104 -2.40 13.70 -1.83
C MET A 104 -1.06 13.58 -2.56
N MET A 105 -0.57 12.37 -2.81
CA MET A 105 0.70 12.12 -3.49
C MET A 105 0.64 12.55 -4.96
N PHE A 106 1.63 13.33 -5.38
CA PHE A 106 1.69 13.85 -6.76
C PHE A 106 1.83 12.71 -7.77
N SER A 107 1.03 12.76 -8.83
CA SER A 107 0.99 11.78 -9.93
C SER A 107 0.47 10.37 -9.56
N VAL A 108 0.15 10.10 -8.32
CA VAL A 108 -0.39 8.80 -7.91
C VAL A 108 -1.85 8.67 -8.38
N GLU A 109 -2.14 7.59 -9.08
CA GLU A 109 -3.46 7.29 -9.65
C GLU A 109 -4.12 6.06 -9.01
N TYR A 110 -3.32 5.15 -8.46
CA TYR A 110 -3.80 3.90 -7.87
C TYR A 110 -3.09 3.62 -6.55
N LEU A 111 -3.84 3.06 -5.63
CA LEU A 111 -3.33 2.57 -4.34
C LEU A 111 -3.53 1.07 -4.25
N VAL A 112 -2.50 0.35 -3.82
CA VAL A 112 -2.58 -1.04 -3.39
C VAL A 112 -2.39 -1.09 -1.88
N ILE A 113 -3.34 -1.69 -1.17
CA ILE A 113 -3.24 -1.94 0.27
C ILE A 113 -3.22 -3.45 0.48
N ALA A 114 -2.11 -3.97 0.99
CA ALA A 114 -1.98 -5.37 1.36
C ALA A 114 -2.14 -5.51 2.87
N VAL A 115 -3.11 -6.33 3.29
CA VAL A 115 -3.49 -6.49 4.70
C VAL A 115 -3.55 -7.97 5.10
N ARG A 116 -3.45 -8.25 6.38
CA ARG A 116 -3.62 -9.62 6.89
C ARG A 116 -5.07 -10.10 6.74
N ASN A 117 -5.24 -11.34 6.30
CA ASN A 117 -6.52 -12.06 6.41
C ASN A 117 -6.82 -12.44 7.87
N ILE A 118 -5.79 -12.77 8.65
CA ILE A 118 -5.94 -13.12 10.06
C ILE A 118 -5.02 -12.26 10.90
N TYR A 119 -5.62 -11.47 11.79
CA TYR A 119 -4.91 -10.73 12.82
C TYR A 119 -5.62 -10.87 14.16
N ARG A 120 -4.96 -11.54 15.14
CA ARG A 120 -5.59 -11.88 16.42
C ARG A 120 -6.92 -12.60 16.19
N ASN A 121 -8.05 -11.98 16.55
CA ASN A 121 -9.40 -12.54 16.46
C ASN A 121 -10.24 -11.92 15.34
N HIS A 122 -9.64 -11.26 14.36
CA HIS A 122 -10.38 -10.62 13.28
C HIS A 122 -9.65 -10.69 11.95
N ASN A 123 -10.38 -10.41 10.88
CA ASN A 123 -9.90 -10.38 9.52
C ASN A 123 -9.92 -8.93 9.03
N ASP A 124 -8.74 -8.35 8.77
CA ASP A 124 -8.63 -6.97 8.31
C ASP A 124 -9.19 -6.80 6.90
N PHE A 125 -8.97 -7.78 6.01
CA PHE A 125 -9.54 -7.75 4.67
C PHE A 125 -11.07 -7.67 4.70
N GLU A 126 -11.74 -8.55 5.46
CA GLU A 126 -13.19 -8.60 5.61
C GLU A 126 -13.80 -7.33 6.25
N ARG A 127 -13.00 -6.60 7.01
CA ARG A 127 -13.41 -5.32 7.60
C ARG A 127 -13.25 -4.14 6.65
N ILE A 128 -12.17 -4.13 5.88
CA ILE A 128 -11.86 -3.02 4.98
C ILE A 128 -12.65 -3.11 3.68
N TYR A 129 -12.84 -4.32 3.13
CA TYR A 129 -13.53 -4.50 1.85
C TYR A 129 -14.93 -3.85 1.81
N PRO A 130 -15.86 -4.12 2.75
CA PRO A 130 -17.19 -3.49 2.74
C PRO A 130 -17.14 -1.98 2.90
N PHE A 131 -16.14 -1.46 3.63
CA PHE A 131 -15.93 -0.02 3.75
C PHE A 131 -15.59 0.61 2.40
N LEU A 132 -14.61 0.05 1.68
CA LEU A 132 -14.22 0.52 0.35
C LEU A 132 -15.38 0.38 -0.64
N GLU A 133 -16.06 -0.74 -0.64
CA GLU A 133 -17.24 -0.98 -1.48
C GLU A 133 -18.31 0.08 -1.23
N THR A 134 -18.67 0.35 0.03
CA THR A 134 -19.63 1.39 0.40
C THR A 134 -19.18 2.77 -0.07
N MET A 135 -17.90 3.10 0.09
CA MET A 135 -17.34 4.38 -0.36
C MET A 135 -17.54 4.57 -1.87
N TYR A 136 -17.22 3.53 -2.67
CA TYR A 136 -17.39 3.58 -4.13
C TYR A 136 -18.86 3.57 -4.57
N ILE A 137 -19.71 2.73 -3.98
CA ILE A 137 -21.15 2.64 -4.33
C ILE A 137 -21.87 3.93 -4.00
N THR A 138 -21.65 4.50 -2.82
CA THR A 138 -22.35 5.73 -2.40
C THR A 138 -21.86 6.96 -3.15
N ASN A 139 -20.64 6.94 -3.68
CA ASN A 139 -20.00 8.05 -4.39
C ASN A 139 -20.06 9.40 -3.63
N ARG A 140 -20.12 9.34 -2.29
CA ARG A 140 -20.19 10.53 -1.42
C ARG A 140 -18.82 11.16 -1.23
N ILE A 141 -17.76 10.32 -1.22
CA ILE A 141 -16.36 10.77 -1.16
C ILE A 141 -15.75 10.49 -2.54
N LYS A 142 -15.27 11.55 -3.20
CA LYS A 142 -14.56 11.44 -4.47
C LYS A 142 -13.06 11.51 -4.20
N LEU A 143 -12.39 10.37 -4.31
CA LEU A 143 -10.95 10.35 -4.27
C LEU A 143 -10.37 10.73 -5.63
N PRO A 144 -9.18 11.37 -5.67
CA PRO A 144 -8.47 11.60 -6.93
C PRO A 144 -7.84 10.31 -7.50
N LEU A 145 -7.93 9.21 -6.75
CA LEU A 145 -7.45 7.89 -7.18
C LEU A 145 -8.43 7.27 -8.17
N LYS A 146 -7.90 6.68 -9.24
CA LYS A 146 -8.67 5.92 -10.23
C LYS A 146 -9.14 4.56 -9.69
N GLY A 147 -8.45 4.03 -8.67
CA GLY A 147 -8.85 2.79 -8.01
C GLY A 147 -7.97 2.44 -6.83
N ILE A 148 -8.52 1.58 -5.97
CA ILE A 148 -7.82 0.97 -4.84
C ILE A 148 -7.91 -0.55 -5.02
N LEU A 149 -6.75 -1.22 -4.96
CA LEU A 149 -6.65 -2.67 -4.89
C LEU A 149 -6.42 -3.08 -3.44
N LEU A 150 -7.33 -3.86 -2.88
CA LEU A 150 -7.14 -4.50 -1.58
C LEU A 150 -6.66 -5.93 -1.79
N ILE A 151 -5.56 -6.30 -1.14
CA ILE A 151 -4.98 -7.66 -1.15
C ILE A 151 -5.02 -8.20 0.28
N GLY A 152 -5.64 -9.38 0.46
CA GLY A 152 -5.56 -10.14 1.71
C GLY A 152 -4.45 -11.21 1.59
N TYR A 153 -3.59 -11.32 2.63
CA TYR A 153 -2.53 -12.34 2.69
C TYR A 153 -2.49 -13.09 4.01
#